data_3cd74ac0e2f06d06a47d46d03b400b21
#
_entry.id   3cd74ac0e2f06d06a47d46d03b400b21
#
_cell.length_a   1.000
_cell.length_b   1.000
_cell.length_c   1.000
_cell.angle_alpha   90.00
_cell.angle_beta   90.00
_cell.angle_gamma   90.00
#
_symmetry.space_group_name_H-M   'P 1'
#
loop_
_entity.id
_entity.type
_entity.pdbx_description
1 polymer ?
#
loop_
_entity_poly.entity_id
_entity_poly.type
_entity_poly.pdbx_seq_one_letter_code
_entity_poly.pdbx_strand_id
1 'polypeptide(L)'
;KSDLILVDICDCVLFNTPEYKGYDPYRAYALLNTTITHQQDKDVKKFLTKHKTSFAIIKKQIEENILNDAKKDNTEAAFARAIEACNECFYLQEAKQLQEDIAYNNAIEKADIDSYKYFLTHYPESERVPEITRLADKIIFSKLDNTIEAYSAFIQQYPQSELVPEAQNRIYQLAYKYATEQNTKEAYVNLL
;
A
#
# COMPACT_ATOMS: atom_id res chain seq x y z
N LYS A 1 -43.59 7.36 3.28
CA LYS A 1 -42.24 7.49 2.70
C LYS A 1 -41.24 8.00 3.76
N SER A 2 -41.60 9.09 4.51
CA SER A 2 -40.75 9.62 5.59
C SER A 2 -40.50 8.63 6.71
N ASP A 3 -41.46 7.76 7.06
CA ASP A 3 -41.33 6.77 8.12
C ASP A 3 -40.26 5.72 7.77
N LEU A 4 -40.17 5.28 6.50
CA LEU A 4 -39.15 4.35 6.03
C LEU A 4 -37.75 4.98 6.11
N ILE A 5 -37.62 6.27 5.76
CA ILE A 5 -36.34 6.99 5.84
C ILE A 5 -35.88 7.14 7.30
N LEU A 6 -36.82 7.37 8.22
CA LEU A 6 -36.49 7.42 9.66
C LEU A 6 -36.05 6.07 10.21
N VAL A 7 -36.64 4.97 9.75
CA VAL A 7 -36.18 3.60 10.06
C VAL A 7 -34.75 3.41 9.55
N ASP A 8 -34.48 3.76 8.29
CA ASP A 8 -33.13 3.64 7.72
C ASP A 8 -32.08 4.45 8.48
N ILE A 9 -32.45 5.66 8.98
CA ILE A 9 -31.55 6.48 9.83
C ILE A 9 -31.31 5.79 11.18
N CYS A 10 -32.36 5.23 11.79
CA CYS A 10 -32.20 4.49 13.05
C CYS A 10 -31.34 3.25 12.86
N ASP A 11 -31.55 2.49 11.79
CA ASP A 11 -30.76 1.31 11.45
C ASP A 11 -29.29 1.68 11.18
N CYS A 12 -29.06 2.79 10.49
CA CYS A 12 -27.70 3.32 10.28
C CYS A 12 -26.98 3.57 11.60
N VAL A 13 -27.65 4.20 12.58
CA VAL A 13 -27.09 4.45 13.91
C VAL A 13 -26.87 3.15 14.67
N LEU A 14 -27.81 2.20 14.63
CA LEU A 14 -27.68 0.91 15.28
C LEU A 14 -26.50 0.11 14.73
N PHE A 15 -26.38 -0.02 13.40
CA PHE A 15 -25.26 -0.73 12.78
C PHE A 15 -23.90 -0.07 13.09
N ASN A 16 -23.89 1.21 13.42
CA ASN A 16 -22.69 1.93 13.83
C ASN A 16 -22.42 1.89 15.34
N THR A 17 -23.21 1.16 16.13
CA THR A 17 -23.03 1.05 17.59
C THR A 17 -22.23 -0.22 17.90
N PRO A 18 -20.98 -0.13 18.41
CA PRO A 18 -20.12 -1.31 18.62
C PRO A 18 -20.72 -2.39 19.54
N GLU A 19 -21.58 -1.99 20.48
CA GLU A 19 -22.27 -2.89 21.42
C GLU A 19 -23.49 -3.57 20.77
N TYR A 20 -23.92 -3.11 19.61
CA TYR A 20 -25.04 -3.72 18.90
C TYR A 20 -24.63 -5.03 18.27
N LYS A 21 -25.42 -6.08 18.49
CA LYS A 21 -25.13 -7.44 17.98
C LYS A 21 -24.98 -7.53 16.44
N GLY A 22 -25.56 -6.57 15.73
CA GLY A 22 -25.48 -6.46 14.27
C GLY A 22 -24.50 -5.38 13.81
N TYR A 23 -23.55 -4.96 14.67
CA TYR A 23 -22.55 -3.95 14.34
C TYR A 23 -21.86 -4.22 13.01
N ASP A 24 -21.95 -3.25 12.12
CA ASP A 24 -21.31 -3.23 10.81
C ASP A 24 -21.22 -1.78 10.30
N PRO A 25 -20.15 -1.04 10.56
CA PRO A 25 -20.04 0.36 10.18
C PRO A 25 -19.98 0.56 8.66
N TYR A 26 -19.58 -0.46 7.89
CA TYR A 26 -19.61 -0.41 6.42
C TYR A 26 -21.04 -0.41 5.89
N ARG A 27 -21.88 -1.27 6.46
CA ARG A 27 -23.31 -1.29 6.18
C ARG A 27 -23.99 0.02 6.61
N ALA A 28 -23.61 0.55 7.79
CA ALA A 28 -24.10 1.83 8.26
C ALA A 28 -23.74 2.96 7.29
N TYR A 29 -22.51 2.96 6.75
CA TYR A 29 -22.07 3.95 5.78
C TYR A 29 -22.84 3.86 4.45
N ALA A 30 -23.02 2.67 3.92
CA ALA A 30 -23.80 2.45 2.70
C ALA A 30 -25.25 2.94 2.86
N LEU A 31 -25.88 2.63 4.00
CA LEU A 31 -27.25 3.08 4.31
C LEU A 31 -27.33 4.61 4.46
N LEU A 32 -26.36 5.22 5.14
CA LEU A 32 -26.27 6.66 5.27
C LEU A 32 -26.22 7.38 3.92
N ASN A 33 -25.41 6.88 2.99
CA ASN A 33 -25.25 7.47 1.67
C ASN A 33 -26.55 7.46 0.85
N THR A 34 -27.43 6.48 1.06
CA THR A 34 -28.76 6.45 0.43
C THR A 34 -29.73 7.41 1.11
N THR A 35 -29.67 7.55 2.44
CA THR A 35 -30.61 8.36 3.23
C THR A 35 -30.28 9.85 3.23
N ILE A 36 -29.01 10.23 3.07
CA ILE A 36 -28.57 11.64 3.07
C ILE A 36 -29.24 12.49 1.98
N THR A 37 -29.67 11.87 0.88
CA THR A 37 -30.41 12.53 -0.19
C THR A 37 -31.74 13.12 0.29
N HIS A 38 -32.27 12.61 1.40
CA HIS A 38 -33.53 13.05 2.04
C HIS A 38 -33.33 14.05 3.17
N GLN A 39 -32.15 14.66 3.32
CA GLN A 39 -31.83 15.60 4.39
C GLN A 39 -32.76 16.84 4.42
N GLN A 40 -33.45 17.18 3.33
CA GLN A 40 -34.38 18.28 3.23
C GLN A 40 -35.83 17.92 3.64
N ASP A 41 -36.11 16.63 3.85
CA ASP A 41 -37.42 16.16 4.31
C ASP A 41 -37.74 16.75 5.69
N LYS A 42 -39.00 17.22 5.87
CA LYS A 42 -39.42 17.92 7.07
C LYS A 42 -39.41 17.05 8.33
N ASP A 43 -39.81 15.79 8.18
CA ASP A 43 -39.85 14.83 9.30
C ASP A 43 -38.44 14.40 9.68
N VAL A 44 -37.55 14.21 8.69
CA VAL A 44 -36.12 13.94 8.91
C VAL A 44 -35.45 15.08 9.66
N LYS A 45 -35.69 16.35 9.25
CA LYS A 45 -35.16 17.52 9.98
C LYS A 45 -35.64 17.56 11.42
N LYS A 46 -36.94 17.36 11.64
CA LYS A 46 -37.55 17.33 12.98
C LYS A 46 -36.93 16.22 13.84
N PHE A 47 -36.74 15.01 13.27
CA PHE A 47 -36.11 13.90 13.95
C PHE A 47 -34.67 14.22 14.36
N LEU A 48 -33.82 14.67 13.43
CA LEU A 48 -32.44 15.03 13.68
C LEU A 48 -32.31 16.12 14.76
N THR A 49 -33.17 17.16 14.70
CA THR A 49 -33.18 18.22 15.70
C THR A 49 -33.58 17.69 17.07
N LYS A 50 -34.61 16.82 17.15
CA LYS A 50 -35.07 16.23 18.41
C LYS A 50 -33.96 15.40 19.06
N HIS A 51 -33.16 14.68 18.27
CA HIS A 51 -32.08 13.84 18.75
C HIS A 51 -30.72 14.55 18.82
N LYS A 52 -30.72 15.89 18.63
CA LYS A 52 -29.51 16.74 18.68
C LYS A 52 -28.36 16.20 17.82
N THR A 53 -28.69 15.68 16.62
CA THR A 53 -27.73 15.12 15.67
C THR A 53 -27.92 15.69 14.27
N SER A 54 -27.02 15.34 13.35
CA SER A 54 -27.11 15.69 11.94
C SER A 54 -26.45 14.57 11.11
N PHE A 55 -26.73 14.53 9.82
CA PHE A 55 -26.06 13.60 8.93
C PHE A 55 -24.52 13.73 8.97
N ALA A 56 -24.00 14.95 9.13
CA ALA A 56 -22.56 15.19 9.26
C ALA A 56 -21.97 14.54 10.52
N ILE A 57 -22.67 14.63 11.66
CA ILE A 57 -22.24 13.99 12.91
C ILE A 57 -22.28 12.47 12.76
N ILE A 58 -23.40 11.93 12.25
CA ILE A 58 -23.55 10.48 12.05
C ILE A 58 -22.47 9.97 11.08
N LYS A 59 -22.27 10.66 9.96
CA LYS A 59 -21.24 10.31 8.98
C LYS A 59 -19.88 10.24 9.63
N LYS A 60 -19.48 11.27 10.36
CA LYS A 60 -18.19 11.33 11.05
C LYS A 60 -17.98 10.15 12.01
N GLN A 61 -18.99 9.81 12.81
CA GLN A 61 -18.93 8.68 13.74
C GLN A 61 -18.76 7.33 13.02
N ILE A 62 -19.48 7.15 11.91
CA ILE A 62 -19.34 5.93 11.09
C ILE A 62 -17.94 5.83 10.49
N GLU A 63 -17.44 6.94 9.94
CA GLU A 63 -16.10 7.01 9.37
C GLU A 63 -15.01 6.72 10.42
N GLU A 64 -15.15 7.25 11.63
CA GLU A 64 -14.24 6.95 12.76
C GLU A 64 -14.26 5.47 13.11
N ASN A 65 -15.44 4.84 13.13
CA ASN A 65 -15.57 3.41 13.43
C ASN A 65 -14.95 2.52 12.34
N ILE A 66 -15.16 2.85 11.05
CA ILE A 66 -14.51 2.13 9.93
C ILE A 66 -12.99 2.17 10.06
N LEU A 67 -12.43 3.37 10.32
CA LEU A 67 -10.99 3.51 10.49
C LEU A 67 -10.48 2.75 11.72
N ASN A 68 -11.20 2.83 12.84
CA ASN A 68 -10.83 2.14 14.07
C ASN A 68 -10.86 0.62 13.91
N ASP A 69 -11.83 0.07 13.19
CA ASP A 69 -11.89 -1.35 12.88
C ASP A 69 -10.71 -1.78 12.01
N ALA A 70 -10.39 -0.98 10.96
CA ALA A 70 -9.22 -1.25 10.13
C ALA A 70 -7.91 -1.21 10.95
N LYS A 71 -7.76 -0.22 11.86
CA LYS A 71 -6.61 -0.11 12.77
C LYS A 71 -6.52 -1.29 13.75
N LYS A 72 -7.65 -1.80 14.22
CA LYS A 72 -7.70 -2.95 15.13
C LYS A 72 -7.24 -4.22 14.43
N ASP A 73 -7.70 -4.45 13.20
CA ASP A 73 -7.28 -5.59 12.40
C ASP A 73 -5.83 -5.47 11.90
N ASN A 74 -5.38 -4.24 11.67
CA ASN A 74 -4.01 -3.85 11.31
C ASN A 74 -3.43 -4.69 10.15
N THR A 75 -4.20 -4.84 9.06
CA THR A 75 -3.79 -5.55 7.85
C THR A 75 -3.98 -4.68 6.61
N GLU A 76 -3.18 -4.92 5.56
CA GLU A 76 -3.37 -4.26 4.26
C GLU A 76 -4.80 -4.44 3.72
N ALA A 77 -5.38 -5.64 3.89
CA ALA A 77 -6.75 -5.95 3.46
C ALA A 77 -7.80 -5.14 4.22
N ALA A 78 -7.62 -4.94 5.52
CA ALA A 78 -8.53 -4.13 6.33
C ALA A 78 -8.53 -2.66 5.89
N PHE A 79 -7.35 -2.09 5.65
CA PHE A 79 -7.25 -0.72 5.14
C PHE A 79 -7.73 -0.60 3.69
N ALA A 80 -7.46 -1.59 2.82
CA ALA A 80 -8.01 -1.62 1.46
C ALA A 80 -9.56 -1.56 1.48
N ARG A 81 -10.19 -2.36 2.35
CA ARG A 81 -11.64 -2.35 2.54
C ARG A 81 -12.15 -0.98 3.04
N ALA A 82 -11.43 -0.36 3.97
CA ALA A 82 -11.79 0.98 4.48
C ALA A 82 -11.67 2.05 3.38
N ILE A 83 -10.63 1.98 2.55
CA ILE A 83 -10.41 2.89 1.42
C ILE A 83 -11.48 2.71 0.35
N GLU A 84 -11.81 1.47 0.00
CA GLU A 84 -12.84 1.14 -1.00
C GLU A 84 -14.25 1.58 -0.55
N ALA A 85 -14.54 1.47 0.74
CA ALA A 85 -15.84 1.85 1.29
C ALA A 85 -16.16 3.33 1.11
N CYS A 86 -15.16 4.20 1.01
CA CYS A 86 -15.37 5.63 1.02
C CYS A 86 -14.33 6.43 0.23
N ASN A 87 -14.77 7.09 -0.84
CA ASN A 87 -13.90 7.90 -1.70
C ASN A 87 -13.62 9.32 -1.15
N GLU A 88 -14.43 9.82 -0.22
CA GLU A 88 -14.37 11.21 0.28
C GLU A 88 -14.46 11.27 1.81
N CYS A 89 -13.83 10.33 2.49
CA CYS A 89 -13.77 10.31 3.94
C CYS A 89 -12.61 11.14 4.47
N PHE A 90 -12.79 11.74 5.64
CA PHE A 90 -11.73 12.50 6.29
C PHE A 90 -10.49 11.65 6.59
N TYR A 91 -10.66 10.32 6.76
CA TYR A 91 -9.58 9.38 7.08
C TYR A 91 -8.85 8.79 5.86
N LEU A 92 -9.27 9.13 4.63
CA LEU A 92 -8.79 8.44 3.43
C LEU A 92 -7.25 8.47 3.28
N GLN A 93 -6.66 9.64 3.54
CA GLN A 93 -5.20 9.78 3.45
C GLN A 93 -4.49 9.00 4.56
N GLU A 94 -5.00 9.03 5.78
CA GLU A 94 -4.48 8.27 6.89
C GLU A 94 -4.56 6.76 6.63
N ALA A 95 -5.70 6.28 6.12
CA ALA A 95 -5.87 4.86 5.79
C ALA A 95 -4.90 4.39 4.69
N LYS A 96 -4.67 5.20 3.65
CA LYS A 96 -3.68 4.91 2.60
C LYS A 96 -2.27 4.85 3.15
N GLN A 97 -1.91 5.79 4.02
CA GLN A 97 -0.59 5.81 4.64
C GLN A 97 -0.36 4.59 5.53
N LEU A 98 -1.34 4.21 6.35
CA LEU A 98 -1.25 3.04 7.20
C LEU A 98 -1.18 1.73 6.39
N GLN A 99 -1.92 1.64 5.27
CA GLN A 99 -1.83 0.51 4.35
C GLN A 99 -0.42 0.37 3.77
N GLU A 100 0.15 1.48 3.29
CA GLU A 100 1.52 1.52 2.78
C GLU A 100 2.54 1.17 3.86
N ASP A 101 2.39 1.67 5.10
CA ASP A 101 3.27 1.38 6.22
C ASP A 101 3.32 -0.12 6.52
N ILE A 102 2.16 -0.79 6.48
CA ILE A 102 2.09 -2.25 6.68
C ILE A 102 2.79 -2.98 5.54
N ALA A 103 2.53 -2.60 4.28
CA ALA A 103 3.18 -3.22 3.12
C ALA A 103 4.70 -3.06 3.17
N TYR A 104 5.19 -1.86 3.53
CA TYR A 104 6.61 -1.60 3.72
C TYR A 104 7.21 -2.48 4.82
N ASN A 105 6.58 -2.48 6.01
CA ASN A 105 7.07 -3.28 7.13
C ASN A 105 7.09 -4.78 6.79
N ASN A 106 6.08 -5.29 6.11
CA ASN A 106 6.04 -6.66 5.61
C ASN A 106 7.18 -6.95 4.62
N ALA A 107 7.48 -6.01 3.72
CA ALA A 107 8.57 -6.15 2.77
C ALA A 107 9.94 -6.19 3.48
N ILE A 108 10.14 -5.32 4.47
CA ILE A 108 11.38 -5.28 5.27
C ILE A 108 11.54 -6.54 6.14
N GLU A 109 10.45 -7.00 6.77
CA GLU A 109 10.48 -8.19 7.64
C GLU A 109 10.78 -9.48 6.85
N LYS A 110 10.13 -9.67 5.70
CA LYS A 110 10.37 -10.84 4.84
C LYS A 110 11.73 -10.79 4.15
N ALA A 111 12.20 -9.59 3.82
CA ALA A 111 13.49 -9.34 3.19
C ALA A 111 13.79 -10.26 1.98
N ASP A 112 12.78 -10.46 1.12
CA ASP A 112 12.88 -11.26 -0.08
C ASP A 112 12.48 -10.46 -1.35
N ILE A 113 12.89 -10.99 -2.51
CA ILE A 113 12.69 -10.28 -3.79
C ILE A 113 11.20 -10.14 -4.16
N ASP A 114 10.36 -11.09 -3.78
CA ASP A 114 8.95 -11.08 -4.14
C ASP A 114 8.20 -10.02 -3.32
N SER A 115 8.52 -9.90 -2.03
CA SER A 115 7.98 -8.86 -1.16
C SER A 115 8.39 -7.46 -1.60
N TYR A 116 9.66 -7.27 -2.01
CA TYR A 116 10.12 -5.99 -2.55
C TYR A 116 9.44 -5.65 -3.88
N LYS A 117 9.30 -6.61 -4.79
CA LYS A 117 8.57 -6.42 -6.05
C LYS A 117 7.09 -6.09 -5.81
N TYR A 118 6.47 -6.76 -4.84
CA TYR A 118 5.09 -6.44 -4.44
C TYR A 118 4.97 -4.98 -4.03
N PHE A 119 5.83 -4.49 -3.12
CA PHE A 119 5.82 -3.11 -2.67
C PHE A 119 6.01 -2.12 -3.83
N LEU A 120 7.04 -2.32 -4.66
CA LEU A 120 7.35 -1.46 -5.80
C LEU A 120 6.21 -1.40 -6.83
N THR A 121 5.45 -2.48 -6.98
CA THR A 121 4.32 -2.56 -7.92
C THR A 121 3.08 -1.87 -7.37
N HIS A 122 2.79 -2.00 -6.06
CA HIS A 122 1.56 -1.49 -5.46
C HIS A 122 1.69 -0.05 -4.96
N TYR A 123 2.92 0.40 -4.67
CA TYR A 123 3.21 1.73 -4.11
C TYR A 123 4.31 2.46 -4.91
N PRO A 124 4.14 2.64 -6.24
CA PRO A 124 5.20 3.21 -7.10
C PRO A 124 5.52 4.67 -6.80
N GLU A 125 4.59 5.40 -6.18
CA GLU A 125 4.76 6.82 -5.80
C GLU A 125 5.24 6.99 -4.36
N SER A 126 5.57 5.91 -3.65
CA SER A 126 6.06 5.96 -2.27
C SER A 126 7.45 6.58 -2.18
N GLU A 127 7.68 7.42 -1.18
CA GLU A 127 9.01 7.94 -0.86
C GLU A 127 10.01 6.84 -0.46
N ARG A 128 9.52 5.62 -0.17
CA ARG A 128 10.32 4.43 0.20
C ARG A 128 10.81 3.62 -1.00
N VAL A 129 10.35 3.95 -2.21
CA VAL A 129 10.74 3.25 -3.45
C VAL A 129 12.26 3.18 -3.64
N PRO A 130 13.06 4.25 -3.45
CA PRO A 130 14.50 4.16 -3.61
C PRO A 130 15.17 3.18 -2.64
N GLU A 131 14.71 3.12 -1.39
CA GLU A 131 15.23 2.18 -0.39
C GLU A 131 14.91 0.73 -0.76
N ILE A 132 13.65 0.45 -1.07
CA ILE A 132 13.22 -0.91 -1.44
C ILE A 132 13.91 -1.37 -2.73
N THR A 133 14.09 -0.48 -3.72
CA THR A 133 14.83 -0.79 -4.94
C THR A 133 16.27 -1.18 -4.61
N ARG A 134 16.96 -0.42 -3.78
CA ARG A 134 18.33 -0.73 -3.35
C ARG A 134 18.42 -2.09 -2.64
N LEU A 135 17.44 -2.43 -1.80
CA LEU A 135 17.40 -3.72 -1.12
C LEU A 135 17.14 -4.87 -2.09
N ALA A 136 16.24 -4.68 -3.05
CA ALA A 136 15.98 -5.64 -4.11
C ALA A 136 17.22 -5.89 -4.98
N ASP A 137 17.91 -4.82 -5.40
CA ASP A 137 19.14 -4.91 -6.19
C ASP A 137 20.23 -5.69 -5.46
N LYS A 138 20.40 -5.50 -4.15
CA LYS A 138 21.36 -6.27 -3.35
C LYS A 138 21.07 -7.77 -3.35
N ILE A 139 19.79 -8.14 -3.21
CA ILE A 139 19.41 -9.57 -3.28
C ILE A 139 19.67 -10.14 -4.67
N ILE A 140 19.30 -9.41 -5.73
CA ILE A 140 19.54 -9.84 -7.12
C ILE A 140 21.04 -10.01 -7.35
N PHE A 141 21.82 -8.98 -6.99
CA PHE A 141 23.27 -9.00 -7.17
C PHE A 141 23.95 -10.17 -6.42
N SER A 142 23.51 -10.43 -5.19
CA SER A 142 24.07 -11.51 -4.36
C SER A 142 23.84 -12.92 -4.93
N LYS A 143 22.86 -13.06 -5.82
CA LYS A 143 22.49 -14.33 -6.47
C LYS A 143 23.06 -14.48 -7.87
N LEU A 144 23.81 -13.49 -8.36
CA LEU A 144 24.44 -13.59 -9.68
C LEU A 144 25.54 -14.66 -9.69
N ASP A 145 25.60 -15.37 -10.77
CA ASP A 145 26.77 -16.21 -11.09
C ASP A 145 27.99 -15.30 -11.25
N ASN A 146 29.15 -15.77 -10.81
CA ASN A 146 30.39 -15.00 -10.92
C ASN A 146 30.97 -15.09 -12.35
N THR A 147 30.23 -14.54 -13.32
CA THR A 147 30.59 -14.50 -14.74
C THR A 147 30.46 -13.09 -15.31
N ILE A 148 31.22 -12.82 -16.38
CA ILE A 148 31.16 -11.52 -17.10
C ILE A 148 29.76 -11.29 -17.64
N GLU A 149 29.13 -12.33 -18.17
CA GLU A 149 27.78 -12.28 -18.75
C GLU A 149 26.73 -11.89 -17.71
N ALA A 150 26.78 -12.50 -16.52
CA ALA A 150 25.82 -12.22 -15.44
C ALA A 150 25.93 -10.77 -14.94
N TYR A 151 27.17 -10.28 -14.72
CA TYR A 151 27.36 -8.87 -14.31
C TYR A 151 27.01 -7.87 -15.41
N SER A 152 27.28 -8.20 -16.68
CA SER A 152 26.92 -7.37 -17.83
C SER A 152 25.39 -7.29 -17.98
N ALA A 153 24.69 -8.42 -17.83
CA ALA A 153 23.23 -8.46 -17.83
C ALA A 153 22.64 -7.64 -16.68
N PHE A 154 23.24 -7.71 -15.49
CA PHE A 154 22.82 -6.89 -14.35
C PHE A 154 22.94 -5.39 -14.66
N ILE A 155 24.08 -4.94 -15.20
CA ILE A 155 24.29 -3.52 -15.56
C ILE A 155 23.24 -3.07 -16.60
N GLN A 156 22.96 -3.92 -17.58
CA GLN A 156 21.96 -3.62 -18.61
C GLN A 156 20.53 -3.52 -18.06
N GLN A 157 20.18 -4.42 -17.15
CA GLN A 157 18.84 -4.51 -16.58
C GLN A 157 18.60 -3.48 -15.47
N TYR A 158 19.63 -3.13 -14.70
CA TYR A 158 19.57 -2.23 -13.55
C TYR A 158 20.58 -1.07 -13.67
N PRO A 159 20.51 -0.23 -14.73
CA PRO A 159 21.53 0.78 -15.01
C PRO A 159 21.61 1.90 -13.96
N GLN A 160 20.57 2.05 -13.14
CA GLN A 160 20.51 3.03 -12.05
C GLN A 160 20.90 2.45 -10.68
N SER A 161 21.25 1.17 -10.62
CA SER A 161 21.64 0.51 -9.36
C SER A 161 22.96 1.08 -8.83
N GLU A 162 23.01 1.32 -7.52
CA GLU A 162 24.25 1.68 -6.81
C GLU A 162 25.34 0.60 -6.92
N LEU A 163 24.97 -0.61 -7.35
CA LEU A 163 25.89 -1.76 -7.51
C LEU A 163 26.53 -1.86 -8.90
N VAL A 164 26.17 -0.95 -9.83
CA VAL A 164 26.78 -0.90 -11.17
C VAL A 164 28.30 -0.78 -11.13
N PRO A 165 28.91 0.11 -10.32
CA PRO A 165 30.37 0.19 -10.21
C PRO A 165 31.01 -1.10 -9.68
N GLU A 166 30.35 -1.80 -8.76
CA GLU A 166 30.84 -3.10 -8.28
C GLU A 166 30.77 -4.17 -9.36
N ALA A 167 29.64 -4.24 -10.10
CA ALA A 167 29.50 -5.14 -11.24
C ALA A 167 30.60 -4.93 -12.29
N GLN A 168 30.89 -3.68 -12.64
CA GLN A 168 31.97 -3.33 -13.55
C GLN A 168 33.33 -3.81 -13.02
N ASN A 169 33.62 -3.58 -11.74
CA ASN A 169 34.86 -4.06 -11.12
C ASN A 169 34.99 -5.59 -11.17
N ARG A 170 33.90 -6.32 -10.94
CA ARG A 170 33.87 -7.79 -11.07
C ARG A 170 34.18 -8.23 -12.49
N ILE A 171 33.60 -7.58 -13.49
CA ILE A 171 33.91 -7.84 -14.91
C ILE A 171 35.38 -7.66 -15.19
N TYR A 172 36.00 -6.54 -14.76
CA TYR A 172 37.44 -6.31 -14.95
C TYR A 172 38.30 -7.38 -14.26
N GLN A 173 37.96 -7.76 -13.03
CA GLN A 173 38.69 -8.80 -12.31
C GLN A 173 38.63 -10.15 -13.04
N LEU A 174 37.46 -10.54 -13.55
CA LEU A 174 37.28 -11.79 -14.29
C LEU A 174 38.03 -11.76 -15.65
N ALA A 175 37.91 -10.66 -16.38
CA ALA A 175 38.59 -10.47 -17.65
C ALA A 175 40.13 -10.47 -17.47
N TYR A 176 40.62 -9.79 -16.42
CA TYR A 176 42.05 -9.79 -16.09
C TYR A 176 42.55 -11.20 -15.74
N LYS A 177 41.79 -11.93 -14.90
CA LYS A 177 42.11 -13.33 -14.57
C LYS A 177 42.18 -14.21 -15.83
N TYR A 178 41.20 -14.08 -16.71
CA TYR A 178 41.20 -14.82 -17.98
C TYR A 178 42.42 -14.48 -18.84
N ALA A 179 42.76 -13.21 -19.01
CA ALA A 179 43.92 -12.77 -19.79
C ALA A 179 45.23 -13.31 -19.22
N THR A 180 45.38 -13.34 -17.89
CA THR A 180 46.58 -13.87 -17.23
C THR A 180 46.69 -15.39 -17.36
N GLU A 181 45.57 -16.11 -17.32
CA GLU A 181 45.54 -17.59 -17.53
C GLU A 181 45.88 -17.97 -18.96
N GLN A 182 45.40 -17.20 -19.96
CA GLN A 182 45.73 -17.43 -21.37
C GLN A 182 47.18 -17.02 -21.69
N ASN A 183 47.69 -15.98 -21.01
CA ASN A 183 49.03 -15.42 -21.16
C ASN A 183 49.41 -15.16 -22.64
N THR A 184 48.48 -14.64 -23.43
CA THR A 184 48.69 -14.26 -24.84
C THR A 184 48.55 -12.76 -25.03
N LYS A 185 49.26 -12.23 -26.03
CA LYS A 185 49.15 -10.79 -26.36
C LYS A 185 47.72 -10.39 -26.70
N GLU A 186 47.04 -11.26 -27.46
CA GLU A 186 45.63 -11.03 -27.86
C GLU A 186 44.68 -10.96 -26.65
N ALA A 187 44.89 -11.82 -25.64
CA ALA A 187 44.08 -11.81 -24.44
C ALA A 187 44.25 -10.50 -23.64
N TYR A 188 45.47 -9.97 -23.56
CA TYR A 188 45.72 -8.68 -22.89
C TYR A 188 45.23 -7.47 -23.72
N VAL A 189 45.26 -7.52 -25.06
CA VAL A 189 44.73 -6.46 -25.91
C VAL A 189 43.20 -6.36 -25.80
N ASN A 190 42.52 -7.50 -25.67
CA ASN A 190 41.05 -7.53 -25.51
C ASN A 190 40.59 -7.07 -24.11
N LEU A 191 41.49 -6.91 -23.13
CA LEU A 191 41.23 -6.38 -21.82
C LEU A 191 41.19 -4.83 -21.83
N LEU A 192 41.85 -4.18 -22.78
CA LEU A 192 41.92 -2.70 -22.91
C LEU A 192 40.74 -2.13 -23.70
#